data_3d5df21782ad28db073346f09afd6350
#
_entry.id   3d5df21782ad28db073346f09afd6350
#
_cell.length_a   1.000
_cell.length_b   1.000
_cell.length_c   1.000
_cell.angle_alpha   90.00
_cell.angle_beta   90.00
_cell.angle_gamma   90.00
#
_symmetry.space_group_name_H-M   'P 1'
#
loop_
_entity.id
_entity.type
_entity.pdbx_description
1 polymer ?
#
loop_
_entity_poly.entity_id
_entity_poly.type
_entity_poly.pdbx_seq_one_letter_code
_entity_poly.pdbx_strand_id
1 'polypeptide(L)'
;MKKILMIIGIAGCIAATGCAVDGYVTDQPADVYYERPVSPGTDYVWIDGDWVWGGGSYRWHNGYWAHPRAGRTWQRGGWQHGARGYHWNRGHWR
;
A
#
# COMPACT_ATOMS: atom_id res chain seq x y z
N MET A 1 13.94 24.75 30.65
CA MET A 1 14.64 23.64 30.07
C MET A 1 13.73 22.56 29.61
N LYS A 2 13.03 21.94 30.49
CA LYS A 2 12.19 20.84 30.11
C LYS A 2 11.11 21.20 29.13
N LYS A 3 10.63 22.40 29.23
CA LYS A 3 9.60 22.85 28.30
C LYS A 3 10.11 22.89 26.89
N ILE A 4 11.35 23.15 26.71
CA ILE A 4 11.93 23.19 25.38
C ILE A 4 11.86 21.85 24.70
N LEU A 5 12.05 20.81 25.46
CA LEU A 5 11.99 19.46 24.91
C LEU A 5 10.60 19.12 24.35
N MET A 6 9.59 19.55 25.06
CA MET A 6 8.25 19.29 24.59
C MET A 6 7.95 19.99 23.29
N ILE A 7 8.42 21.17 23.14
CA ILE A 7 8.23 21.93 21.91
C ILE A 7 8.87 21.22 20.74
N ILE A 8 10.02 20.66 20.94
CA ILE A 8 10.73 19.93 19.90
C ILE A 8 9.93 18.72 19.45
N GLY A 9 9.34 18.02 20.38
CA GLY A 9 8.53 16.86 20.02
C GLY A 9 7.35 17.20 19.15
N ILE A 10 6.73 18.30 19.41
CA ILE A 10 5.59 18.73 18.63
C ILE A 10 6.01 19.05 17.21
N ALA A 11 7.12 19.70 17.04
CA ALA A 11 7.62 20.04 15.73
C ALA A 11 7.88 18.78 14.90
N GLY A 12 8.40 17.74 15.51
CA GLY A 12 8.62 16.49 14.81
C GLY A 12 7.34 15.87 14.29
N CYS A 13 6.30 15.93 15.07
CA CYS A 13 5.02 15.39 14.65
C CYS A 13 4.45 16.12 13.45
N ILE A 14 4.59 17.41 13.43
CA ILE A 14 4.10 18.21 12.31
C ILE A 14 4.82 17.85 11.03
N ALA A 15 6.12 17.70 11.10
CA ALA A 15 6.89 17.34 9.92
C ALA A 15 6.44 15.99 9.36
N ALA A 16 6.20 15.04 10.22
CA ALA A 16 5.75 13.73 9.77
C ALA A 16 4.39 13.80 9.08
N THR A 17 3.52 14.63 9.60
CA THR A 17 2.20 14.76 9.02
C THR A 17 2.25 15.33 7.60
N GLY A 18 3.19 16.21 7.33
CA GLY A 18 3.29 16.82 6.01
C GLY A 18 3.75 15.88 4.92
N CYS A 19 4.30 14.72 5.27
CA CYS A 19 4.88 13.81 4.29
C CYS A 19 3.90 12.82 3.68
N ALA A 20 2.77 12.58 4.31
CA ALA A 20 1.87 11.53 3.87
C ALA A 20 0.43 11.95 4.10
N VAL A 21 -0.22 12.35 3.01
CA VAL A 21 -1.60 12.84 3.05
C VAL A 21 -2.40 12.08 2.01
N ASP A 22 -3.51 11.47 2.45
CA ASP A 22 -4.47 10.83 1.54
C ASP A 22 -3.87 9.80 0.60
N GLY A 23 -2.92 9.02 1.10
CA GLY A 23 -2.34 7.94 0.30
C GLY A 23 -1.24 8.39 -0.64
N TYR A 24 -0.72 9.59 -0.50
CA TYR A 24 0.41 10.07 -1.30
C TYR A 24 1.68 10.05 -0.49
N VAL A 25 2.74 9.50 -1.06
CA VAL A 25 4.06 9.44 -0.42
C VAL A 25 5.11 9.97 -1.38
N THR A 26 6.18 10.52 -0.82
CA THR A 26 7.26 11.07 -1.64
C THR A 26 8.08 9.98 -2.33
N ASP A 27 8.23 8.85 -1.67
CA ASP A 27 8.98 7.72 -2.21
C ASP A 27 8.14 6.47 -2.09
N GLN A 28 8.22 5.63 -3.13
CA GLN A 28 7.56 4.33 -3.07
C GLN A 28 8.24 3.45 -2.02
N PRO A 29 7.47 2.68 -1.27
CA PRO A 29 8.06 1.65 -0.43
C PRO A 29 8.86 0.67 -1.27
N ALA A 30 9.86 0.04 -0.66
CA ALA A 30 10.65 -0.97 -1.35
C ALA A 30 9.77 -2.15 -1.74
N ASP A 31 10.07 -2.75 -2.89
CA ASP A 31 9.35 -3.93 -3.35
C ASP A 31 9.46 -5.05 -2.31
N VAL A 32 8.39 -5.78 -2.16
CA VAL A 32 8.34 -6.91 -1.25
C VAL A 32 8.43 -8.20 -2.04
N TYR A 33 9.38 -9.04 -1.67
CA TYR A 33 9.56 -10.34 -2.31
C TYR A 33 9.05 -11.44 -1.37
N TYR A 34 8.28 -12.35 -1.94
CA TYR A 34 7.77 -13.51 -1.21
C TYR A 34 7.45 -14.59 -2.22
N GLU A 35 7.40 -15.82 -1.76
CA GLU A 35 7.07 -16.94 -2.63
C GLU A 35 5.57 -17.06 -2.79
N ARG A 36 5.15 -17.23 -4.05
CA ARG A 36 3.77 -17.53 -4.33
C ARG A 36 3.50 -18.97 -3.91
N PRO A 37 2.55 -19.21 -3.01
CA PRO A 37 2.19 -20.58 -2.65
C PRO A 37 1.67 -21.34 -3.87
N VAL A 38 1.79 -22.65 -3.82
CA VAL A 38 1.25 -23.49 -4.87
C VAL A 38 -0.27 -23.36 -4.91
N SER A 39 -0.84 -23.32 -6.10
CA SER A 39 -2.29 -23.21 -6.25
C SER A 39 -2.99 -24.39 -5.58
N PRO A 40 -4.05 -24.14 -4.80
CA PRO A 40 -4.79 -25.22 -4.15
C PRO A 40 -5.60 -26.09 -5.10
N GLY A 41 -5.76 -25.67 -6.36
CA GLY A 41 -6.50 -26.44 -7.34
C GLY A 41 -6.49 -25.76 -8.70
N THR A 42 -7.24 -26.31 -9.64
CA THR A 42 -7.26 -25.79 -11.00
C THR A 42 -8.22 -24.63 -11.19
N ASP A 43 -9.13 -24.44 -10.27
CA ASP A 43 -10.13 -23.37 -10.37
C ASP A 43 -9.81 -22.23 -9.40
N TYR A 44 -8.61 -21.67 -9.57
CA TYR A 44 -8.16 -20.55 -8.76
C TYR A 44 -7.42 -19.55 -9.63
N VAL A 45 -7.54 -18.28 -9.28
CA VAL A 45 -6.74 -17.21 -9.88
C VAL A 45 -5.87 -16.57 -8.80
N TRP A 46 -4.72 -16.10 -9.23
CA TRP A 46 -3.80 -15.42 -8.31
C TRP A 46 -4.23 -13.96 -8.14
N ILE A 47 -4.41 -13.56 -6.90
CA ILE A 47 -4.66 -12.18 -6.54
C ILE A 47 -3.33 -11.60 -6.09
N ASP A 48 -2.77 -10.70 -6.86
CA ASP A 48 -1.47 -10.10 -6.54
C ASP A 48 -1.52 -9.36 -5.22
N GLY A 49 -0.37 -9.30 -4.54
CA GLY A 49 -0.26 -8.53 -3.32
C GLY A 49 -0.59 -7.07 -3.55
N ASP A 50 -0.89 -6.37 -2.50
CA ASP A 50 -1.41 -5.03 -2.59
C ASP A 50 -0.86 -4.16 -1.46
N TRP A 51 -0.73 -2.86 -1.73
CA TRP A 51 -0.42 -1.88 -0.71
C TRP A 51 -1.72 -1.29 -0.19
N VAL A 52 -1.86 -1.22 1.11
CA VAL A 52 -3.07 -0.71 1.74
C VAL A 52 -2.72 0.50 2.59
N TRP A 53 -3.37 1.60 2.30
CA TRP A 53 -3.17 2.84 3.03
C TRP A 53 -3.93 2.81 4.34
N GLY A 54 -3.27 3.20 5.41
CA GLY A 54 -3.92 3.32 6.70
C GLY A 54 -2.94 3.85 7.74
N GLY A 55 -3.41 4.67 8.64
CA GLY A 55 -2.58 5.21 9.69
C GLY A 55 -1.42 6.06 9.20
N GLY A 56 -1.54 6.67 8.04
CA GLY A 56 -0.52 7.54 7.49
C GLY A 56 0.59 6.83 6.74
N SER A 57 0.44 5.57 6.42
CA SER A 57 1.45 4.83 5.68
C SER A 57 0.84 3.67 4.91
N TYR A 58 1.61 3.14 3.96
CA TYR A 58 1.22 1.95 3.23
C TYR A 58 1.72 0.70 3.95
N ARG A 59 0.89 -0.33 3.96
CA ARG A 59 1.24 -1.65 4.49
C ARG A 59 1.04 -2.68 3.40
N TRP A 60 1.98 -3.59 3.30
CA TRP A 60 1.93 -4.63 2.29
C TRP A 60 1.09 -5.80 2.75
N HIS A 61 0.25 -6.30 1.83
CA HIS A 61 -0.50 -7.53 2.01
C HIS A 61 -0.10 -8.49 0.91
N ASN A 62 0.36 -9.67 1.28
CA ASN A 62 0.74 -10.68 0.30
C ASN A 62 -0.48 -11.11 -0.51
N GLY A 63 -0.21 -11.51 -1.75
CA GLY A 63 -1.24 -12.06 -2.60
C GLY A 63 -1.76 -13.41 -2.09
N TYR A 64 -2.80 -13.88 -2.73
CA TYR A 64 -3.43 -15.14 -2.34
C TYR A 64 -4.19 -15.72 -3.52
N TRP A 65 -4.53 -17.00 -3.41
CA TRP A 65 -5.35 -17.67 -4.41
C TRP A 65 -6.83 -17.48 -4.07
N ALA A 66 -7.62 -17.20 -5.08
CA ALA A 66 -9.04 -16.97 -4.92
C ALA A 66 -9.83 -17.64 -6.04
N HIS A 67 -11.10 -17.90 -5.80
CA HIS A 67 -11.98 -18.40 -6.84
C HIS A 67 -12.24 -17.31 -7.87
N PRO A 68 -12.28 -17.65 -9.15
CA PRO A 68 -12.58 -16.66 -10.17
C PRO A 68 -14.00 -16.13 -10.02
N ARG A 69 -14.23 -14.94 -10.52
CA ARG A 69 -15.56 -14.35 -10.56
C ARG A 69 -16.06 -14.39 -12.01
N ALA A 70 -17.25 -14.89 -12.20
CA ALA A 70 -17.81 -15.06 -13.53
C ALA A 70 -17.84 -13.71 -14.27
N GLY A 71 -17.33 -13.72 -15.50
CA GLY A 71 -17.31 -12.53 -16.33
C GLY A 71 -16.36 -11.44 -15.88
N ARG A 72 -15.48 -11.72 -14.93
CA ARG A 72 -14.56 -10.73 -14.40
C ARG A 72 -13.13 -11.25 -14.41
N THR A 73 -12.21 -10.29 -14.49
CA THR A 73 -10.78 -10.56 -14.46
C THR A 73 -10.13 -9.71 -13.38
N TRP A 74 -9.19 -10.28 -12.66
CA TRP A 74 -8.45 -9.52 -11.66
C TRP A 74 -7.48 -8.58 -12.34
N GLN A 75 -7.51 -7.31 -11.94
CA GLN A 75 -6.57 -6.29 -12.37
C GLN A 75 -5.66 -5.97 -11.21
N ARG A 76 -4.36 -6.18 -11.39
CA ARG A 76 -3.39 -5.91 -10.34
C ARG A 76 -3.28 -4.41 -10.09
N GLY A 77 -2.88 -4.04 -8.88
CA GLY A 77 -2.65 -2.65 -8.54
C GLY A 77 -1.34 -2.13 -9.10
N GLY A 78 -1.11 -0.86 -8.92
CA GLY A 78 0.13 -0.23 -9.39
C GLY A 78 0.31 1.15 -8.82
N TRP A 79 1.55 1.61 -8.86
CA TRP A 79 1.89 2.96 -8.44
C TRP A 79 1.63 3.97 -9.55
N GLN A 80 1.15 5.14 -9.15
CA GLN A 80 1.04 6.29 -10.04
C GLN A 80 1.78 7.46 -9.42
N HIS A 81 2.48 8.22 -10.24
CA HIS A 81 3.22 9.38 -9.81
C HIS A 81 2.50 10.64 -10.32
N GLY A 82 2.20 11.55 -9.42
CA GLY A 82 1.53 12.80 -9.74
C GLY A 82 2.10 13.95 -8.95
N ALA A 83 1.42 15.09 -9.00
CA ALA A 83 1.88 16.32 -8.36
C ALA A 83 2.04 16.16 -6.84
N ARG A 84 1.25 15.28 -6.24
CA ARG A 84 1.28 15.08 -4.79
C ARG A 84 2.27 14.00 -4.36
N GLY A 85 2.86 13.27 -5.28
CA GLY A 85 3.75 12.17 -4.99
C GLY A 85 3.22 10.87 -5.56
N TYR A 86 3.61 9.75 -4.96
CA TYR A 86 3.20 8.42 -5.42
C TYR A 86 1.95 7.97 -4.69
N HIS A 87 1.06 7.36 -5.44
CA HIS A 87 -0.20 6.83 -4.93
C HIS A 87 -0.40 5.43 -5.49
N TRP A 88 -0.80 4.49 -4.64
CA TRP A 88 -1.09 3.13 -5.06
C TRP A 88 -2.55 2.99 -5.44
N ASN A 89 -2.79 2.55 -6.67
CA ASN A 89 -4.12 2.17 -7.10
C ASN A 89 -4.31 0.69 -6.80
N ARG A 90 -5.28 0.38 -5.98
CA ARG A 90 -5.48 -1.00 -5.55
C ARG A 90 -5.96 -1.89 -6.67
N GLY A 91 -5.59 -3.15 -6.58
CA GLY A 91 -6.13 -4.16 -7.48
C GLY A 91 -7.64 -4.30 -7.32
N HIS A 92 -8.30 -4.75 -8.37
CA HIS A 92 -9.75 -4.88 -8.35
C HIS A 92 -10.21 -5.85 -9.44
N TRP A 93 -11.43 -6.30 -9.30
CA TRP A 93 -12.09 -7.10 -10.32
C TRP A 93 -12.71 -6.18 -11.38
N ARG A 94 -12.57 -6.58 -12.62
CA ARG A 94 -13.05 -5.76 -13.74
C ARG A 94 -13.93 -6.54 -14.70
#